data_9daeaa939ddc22111f53c4587c235d4b
#
_entry.id   9daeaa939ddc22111f53c4587c235d4b
#
_cell.length_a   1.000
_cell.length_b   1.000
_cell.length_c   1.000
_cell.angle_alpha   90.00
_cell.angle_beta   90.00
_cell.angle_gamma   90.00
#
_symmetry.space_group_name_H-M   'P 1'
#
loop_
_entity.id
_entity.type
_entity.pdbx_description
1 polymer ?
#
loop_
_entity_poly.entity_id
_entity_poly.type
_entity_poly.pdbx_seq_one_letter_code
_entity_poly.pdbx_strand_id
1 'polypeptide(L)'
;MFRSSLSRRSFIAGVGAGIGIGAKVGMAAETSPGADFRYRLGLSQPLDSPNVLRLQEMAGNVRAESNGRMLIQVHGAGVLGSDSAMLAMLQKNELEMYLGGNVFGPLVPTMEMPGLPFTFKTPASVFSALDGELGDFLRGEMLAKGIVTFRRWFDNGFHHLTTRTKPIRTVDDLVGMTIRTPVQTMTVDFFETLGAKPLRFTLNQLYEVLKNHTVDGQTDPLGLILLLKLYEVQTYISLTNHWWSGFTLVANAAAWNALPPDLQAIVEKHAETAALAQRRDIDLFNATALETLRARGMIVNETDTSGFKTPLAAFYARWRENYGAKAWGLLENHVGKLL
;
A
#
# COMPACT_ATOMS: atom_id res chain seq x y z
N MET A 1 -40.83 24.45 58.66
CA MET A 1 -41.45 23.63 59.74
C MET A 1 -40.95 22.20 59.59
N PHE A 2 -40.33 21.70 60.67
CA PHE A 2 -40.01 20.30 61.00
C PHE A 2 -39.10 19.50 60.00
N ARG A 3 -37.81 19.28 60.26
CA ARG A 3 -37.08 18.48 61.29
C ARG A 3 -37.57 17.03 61.39
N SER A 4 -36.70 16.06 61.05
CA SER A 4 -36.02 15.09 61.94
C SER A 4 -35.43 14.00 61.08
N SER A 5 -34.19 13.68 61.06
CA SER A 5 -33.19 13.18 62.02
C SER A 5 -33.24 11.66 62.26
N LEU A 6 -32.07 11.03 62.11
CA LEU A 6 -31.57 9.78 62.71
C LEU A 6 -32.03 8.46 62.02
N SER A 7 -31.20 7.45 61.80
CA SER A 7 -30.21 6.88 62.69
C SER A 7 -29.33 5.86 61.96
N ARG A 8 -28.11 5.73 62.39
CA ARG A 8 -27.11 4.69 62.13
C ARG A 8 -27.59 3.29 62.53
N ARG A 9 -27.19 2.28 61.79
CA ARG A 9 -26.52 1.07 62.37
C ARG A 9 -26.06 0.10 61.28
N SER A 10 -24.78 -0.09 61.26
CA SER A 10 -23.93 -1.23 60.95
C SER A 10 -24.60 -2.62 60.82
N PHE A 11 -24.17 -3.43 59.87
CA PHE A 11 -23.54 -4.73 60.15
C PHE A 11 -23.16 -5.52 58.89
N ILE A 12 -21.93 -6.01 58.92
CA ILE A 12 -21.36 -7.28 58.45
C ILE A 12 -21.01 -7.45 56.96
N ALA A 13 -19.70 -7.55 56.80
CA ALA A 13 -18.85 -8.26 55.89
C ALA A 13 -19.49 -9.40 55.01
N GLY A 14 -19.21 -9.28 53.70
CA GLY A 14 -19.30 -10.37 52.76
C GLY A 14 -18.14 -10.21 51.76
N VAL A 15 -17.14 -11.07 51.93
CA VAL A 15 -16.01 -11.20 51.00
C VAL A 15 -16.54 -11.76 49.70
N GLY A 16 -16.51 -10.99 48.64
CA GLY A 16 -16.79 -11.44 47.29
C GLY A 16 -15.63 -11.03 46.40
N ALA A 17 -14.70 -11.93 46.17
CA ALA A 17 -13.62 -11.75 45.21
C ALA A 17 -14.17 -11.69 43.80
N GLY A 18 -14.38 -10.47 43.29
CA GLY A 18 -14.64 -10.19 41.88
C GLY A 18 -13.33 -10.09 41.14
N ILE A 19 -12.96 -11.18 40.47
CA ILE A 19 -11.83 -11.20 39.54
C ILE A 19 -12.24 -10.36 38.34
N GLY A 20 -11.81 -9.11 38.33
CA GLY A 20 -11.84 -8.24 37.17
C GLY A 20 -10.80 -8.74 36.16
N ILE A 21 -11.20 -9.53 35.19
CA ILE A 21 -10.37 -9.88 34.05
C ILE A 21 -10.38 -8.66 33.13
N GLY A 22 -9.52 -7.71 33.42
CA GLY A 22 -9.07 -6.73 32.45
C GLY A 22 -8.21 -7.42 31.41
N ALA A 23 -8.79 -7.82 30.29
CA ALA A 23 -8.03 -8.29 29.16
C ALA A 23 -7.18 -7.14 28.61
N LYS A 24 -5.97 -6.97 29.16
CA LYS A 24 -4.89 -6.34 28.46
C LYS A 24 -4.58 -7.26 27.28
N VAL A 25 -5.03 -6.86 26.07
CA VAL A 25 -4.48 -7.39 24.82
C VAL A 25 -3.04 -6.89 24.74
N GLY A 26 -2.18 -7.51 25.52
CA GLY A 26 -0.75 -7.43 25.34
C GLY A 26 -0.45 -8.20 24.04
N MET A 27 0.08 -7.53 23.02
CA MET A 27 0.84 -8.19 21.97
C MET A 27 2.03 -8.88 22.65
N ALA A 28 1.81 -10.07 23.18
CA ALA A 28 2.88 -10.95 23.57
C ALA A 28 3.61 -11.33 22.29
N ALA A 29 4.86 -10.92 22.17
CA ALA A 29 5.79 -11.52 21.22
C ALA A 29 5.77 -13.02 21.50
N GLU A 30 5.07 -13.82 20.67
CA GLU A 30 5.10 -15.26 20.76
C GLU A 30 6.53 -15.73 20.48
N THR A 31 7.29 -15.89 21.51
CA THR A 31 8.54 -16.67 21.47
C THR A 31 8.16 -18.14 21.43
N SER A 32 7.78 -18.66 20.26
CA SER A 32 7.69 -20.10 20.08
C SER A 32 9.11 -20.67 20.15
N PRO A 33 9.43 -21.50 21.15
CA PRO A 33 10.70 -22.20 21.17
C PRO A 33 10.67 -23.21 20.02
N GLY A 34 11.59 -23.10 19.05
CA GLY A 34 11.79 -24.14 18.05
C GLY A 34 11.72 -23.75 16.57
N ALA A 35 11.45 -22.48 16.20
CA ALA A 35 11.55 -22.11 14.78
C ALA A 35 13.04 -21.98 14.36
N ASP A 36 13.43 -22.71 13.31
CA ASP A 36 14.79 -22.67 12.73
C ASP A 36 15.05 -21.33 12.07
N PHE A 37 14.01 -20.75 11.45
CA PHE A 37 14.05 -19.48 10.72
C PHE A 37 12.98 -18.52 11.24
N ARG A 38 13.41 -17.29 11.56
CA ARG A 38 12.52 -16.21 12.04
C ARG A 38 12.72 -14.99 11.18
N TYR A 39 11.73 -14.67 10.37
CA TYR A 39 11.78 -13.53 9.46
C TYR A 39 10.77 -12.48 9.86
N ARG A 40 11.16 -11.21 9.74
CA ARG A 40 10.26 -10.06 9.85
C ARG A 40 9.83 -9.66 8.46
N LEU A 41 8.55 -9.34 8.32
CA LEU A 41 7.95 -8.81 7.12
C LEU A 41 7.37 -7.44 7.43
N GLY A 42 7.99 -6.39 6.89
CA GLY A 42 7.55 -5.01 7.09
C GLY A 42 6.62 -4.53 5.98
N LEU A 43 5.67 -3.64 6.31
CA LEU A 43 4.87 -2.88 5.36
C LEU A 43 4.27 -1.63 6.01
N SER A 44 3.96 -0.61 5.20
CA SER A 44 3.39 0.66 5.69
C SER A 44 1.86 0.68 5.76
N GLN A 45 1.19 -0.33 5.20
CA GLN A 45 -0.28 -0.37 5.11
C GLN A 45 -0.95 -0.52 6.48
N PRO A 46 -2.14 0.11 6.69
CA PRO A 46 -2.92 0.00 7.94
C PRO A 46 -3.17 -1.46 8.35
N LEU A 47 -3.29 -1.70 9.67
CA LEU A 47 -3.41 -3.06 10.23
C LEU A 47 -4.68 -3.80 9.76
N ASP A 48 -5.74 -3.08 9.46
CA ASP A 48 -7.01 -3.58 8.95
C ASP A 48 -7.09 -3.64 7.41
N SER A 49 -5.99 -3.34 6.73
CA SER A 49 -5.92 -3.45 5.28
C SER A 49 -5.90 -4.89 4.80
N PRO A 50 -6.50 -5.20 3.63
CA PRO A 50 -6.40 -6.53 3.02
C PRO A 50 -4.97 -7.04 2.86
N ASN A 51 -4.00 -6.14 2.65
CA ASN A 51 -2.58 -6.50 2.58
C ASN A 51 -2.07 -7.13 3.88
N VAL A 52 -2.29 -6.45 5.02
CA VAL A 52 -1.83 -6.95 6.33
C VAL A 52 -2.55 -8.24 6.69
N LEU A 53 -3.88 -8.31 6.51
CA LEU A 53 -4.68 -9.47 6.86
C LEU A 53 -4.25 -10.72 6.06
N ARG A 54 -4.03 -10.58 4.74
CA ARG A 54 -3.59 -11.72 3.91
C ARG A 54 -2.15 -12.13 4.16
N LEU A 55 -1.27 -11.22 4.52
CA LEU A 55 0.10 -11.57 4.92
C LEU A 55 0.16 -12.23 6.29
N GLN A 56 -0.71 -11.87 7.23
CA GLN A 56 -0.85 -12.57 8.50
C GLN A 56 -1.37 -14.01 8.30
N GLU A 57 -2.37 -14.19 7.42
CA GLU A 57 -2.85 -15.52 7.02
C GLU A 57 -1.73 -16.35 6.37
N MET A 58 -0.97 -15.74 5.43
CA MET A 58 0.20 -16.36 4.81
C MET A 58 1.20 -16.83 5.88
N ALA A 59 1.55 -15.98 6.82
CA ALA A 59 2.50 -16.31 7.89
C ALA A 59 2.02 -17.47 8.77
N GLY A 60 0.72 -17.49 9.10
CA GLY A 60 0.08 -18.61 9.83
C GLY A 60 0.18 -19.91 9.06
N ASN A 61 -0.15 -19.89 7.77
CA ASN A 61 -0.12 -21.06 6.90
C ASN A 61 1.32 -21.59 6.68
N VAL A 62 2.30 -20.68 6.48
CA VAL A 62 3.72 -21.04 6.40
C VAL A 62 4.18 -21.74 7.68
N ARG A 63 3.82 -21.20 8.84
CA ARG A 63 4.15 -21.81 10.14
C ARG A 63 3.56 -23.21 10.26
N ALA A 64 2.29 -23.36 9.91
CA ALA A 64 1.60 -24.65 10.00
C ALA A 64 2.21 -25.69 9.04
N GLU A 65 2.38 -25.38 7.76
CA GLU A 65 2.89 -26.31 6.76
C GLU A 65 4.38 -26.66 6.97
N SER A 66 5.18 -25.71 7.51
CA SER A 66 6.57 -25.95 7.87
C SER A 66 6.76 -26.71 9.20
N ASN A 67 5.68 -27.16 9.85
CA ASN A 67 5.71 -27.74 11.20
C ASN A 67 6.42 -26.83 12.23
N GLY A 68 6.24 -25.52 12.11
CA GLY A 68 6.84 -24.51 13.00
C GLY A 68 8.31 -24.17 12.70
N ARG A 69 8.93 -24.77 11.70
CA ARG A 69 10.33 -24.45 11.33
C ARG A 69 10.52 -23.03 10.83
N MET A 70 9.51 -22.46 10.19
CA MET A 70 9.53 -21.08 9.67
C MET A 70 8.50 -20.22 10.39
N LEU A 71 8.95 -19.10 10.95
CA LEU A 71 8.10 -18.08 11.56
C LEU A 71 8.28 -16.76 10.81
N ILE A 72 7.20 -16.22 10.26
CA ILE A 72 7.18 -14.87 9.66
C ILE A 72 6.36 -13.97 10.59
N GLN A 73 6.97 -12.87 11.06
CA GLN A 73 6.31 -11.84 11.86
C GLN A 73 5.94 -10.66 10.96
N VAL A 74 4.64 -10.40 10.82
CA VAL A 74 4.12 -9.30 9.98
C VAL A 74 4.02 -8.03 10.79
N HIS A 75 4.70 -6.98 10.35
CA HIS A 75 4.77 -5.65 10.97
C HIS A 75 4.13 -4.60 10.06
N GLY A 76 2.82 -4.38 10.22
CA GLY A 76 2.04 -3.39 9.47
C GLY A 76 2.16 -1.96 10.01
N ALA A 77 1.42 -1.05 9.41
CA ALA A 77 1.30 0.36 9.81
C ALA A 77 2.63 1.13 9.91
N GLY A 78 3.67 0.67 9.23
CA GLY A 78 4.98 1.33 9.24
C GLY A 78 5.69 1.32 10.59
N VAL A 79 5.39 0.37 11.48
CA VAL A 79 6.01 0.30 12.83
C VAL A 79 7.51 0.08 12.80
N LEU A 80 8.06 -0.47 11.70
CA LEU A 80 9.50 -0.62 11.46
C LEU A 80 10.14 0.62 10.81
N GLY A 81 9.35 1.62 10.44
CA GLY A 81 9.79 2.84 9.78
C GLY A 81 9.03 3.16 8.49
N SER A 82 9.47 4.18 7.78
CA SER A 82 8.93 4.53 6.46
C SER A 82 9.31 3.48 5.40
N ASP A 83 8.62 3.50 4.26
CA ASP A 83 8.94 2.60 3.12
C ASP A 83 10.41 2.69 2.71
N SER A 84 10.98 3.89 2.65
CA SER A 84 12.40 4.08 2.34
C SER A 84 13.33 3.50 3.42
N ALA A 85 12.95 3.61 4.70
CA ALA A 85 13.72 3.02 5.79
C ALA A 85 13.67 1.49 5.74
N MET A 86 12.48 0.91 5.52
CA MET A 86 12.33 -0.54 5.40
C MET A 86 13.07 -1.11 4.17
N LEU A 87 13.08 -0.39 3.04
CA LEU A 87 13.89 -0.77 1.88
C LEU A 87 15.39 -0.75 2.21
N ALA A 88 15.86 0.27 2.91
CA ALA A 88 17.26 0.34 3.34
C ALA A 88 17.63 -0.80 4.29
N MET A 89 16.75 -1.17 5.23
CA MET A 89 16.92 -2.34 6.11
C MET A 89 16.96 -3.65 5.31
N LEU A 90 16.07 -3.79 4.30
CA LEU A 90 16.04 -4.97 3.43
C LEU A 90 17.38 -5.11 2.66
N GLN A 91 17.89 -4.02 2.08
CA GLN A 91 19.17 -4.04 1.34
C GLN A 91 20.36 -4.45 2.23
N LYS A 92 20.33 -4.09 3.51
CA LYS A 92 21.38 -4.42 4.49
C LYS A 92 21.19 -5.78 5.16
N ASN A 93 20.15 -6.54 4.81
CA ASN A 93 19.72 -7.75 5.51
C ASN A 93 19.41 -7.53 7.00
N GLU A 94 18.96 -6.32 7.34
CA GLU A 94 18.41 -5.95 8.66
C GLU A 94 16.90 -6.17 8.72
N LEU A 95 16.27 -6.48 7.60
CA LEU A 95 14.88 -6.90 7.41
C LEU A 95 14.87 -8.00 6.35
N GLU A 96 14.23 -9.12 6.63
CA GLU A 96 14.27 -10.29 5.78
C GLU A 96 13.27 -10.20 4.61
N MET A 97 12.07 -9.66 4.88
CA MET A 97 10.99 -9.55 3.90
C MET A 97 10.31 -8.17 3.99
N TYR A 98 9.81 -7.69 2.86
CA TYR A 98 9.11 -6.42 2.78
C TYR A 98 8.03 -6.46 1.71
N LEU A 99 6.82 -5.93 2.02
CA LEU A 99 5.81 -5.63 1.02
C LEU A 99 5.92 -4.16 0.66
N GLY A 100 6.50 -3.85 -0.49
CA GLY A 100 6.73 -2.48 -0.97
C GLY A 100 5.95 -2.16 -2.23
N GLY A 101 5.54 -0.91 -2.34
CA GLY A 101 4.96 -0.36 -3.56
C GLY A 101 6.02 0.37 -4.38
N ASN A 102 5.76 1.64 -4.59
CA ASN A 102 6.53 2.49 -5.50
C ASN A 102 7.89 2.99 -4.98
N VAL A 103 8.39 2.41 -3.90
CA VAL A 103 9.65 2.81 -3.24
C VAL A 103 10.89 2.31 -3.97
N PHE A 104 10.74 1.37 -4.88
CA PHE A 104 11.87 0.70 -5.56
C PHE A 104 12.47 1.53 -6.70
N GLY A 105 11.79 2.57 -7.19
CA GLY A 105 12.23 3.38 -8.33
C GLY A 105 13.66 3.92 -8.24
N PRO A 106 14.12 4.47 -7.11
CA PRO A 106 15.52 4.92 -6.97
C PRO A 106 16.55 3.80 -7.12
N LEU A 107 16.18 2.55 -6.84
CA LEU A 107 17.05 1.37 -6.97
C LEU A 107 16.93 0.71 -8.35
N VAL A 108 15.71 0.57 -8.84
CA VAL A 108 15.34 -0.04 -10.12
C VAL A 108 14.25 0.82 -10.77
N PRO A 109 14.62 1.78 -11.63
CA PRO A 109 13.66 2.74 -12.22
C PRO A 109 12.46 2.08 -12.90
N THR A 110 12.67 0.94 -13.55
CA THR A 110 11.62 0.18 -14.24
C THR A 110 10.50 -0.33 -13.30
N MET A 111 10.76 -0.42 -11.99
CA MET A 111 9.73 -0.78 -11.00
C MET A 111 8.63 0.28 -10.84
N GLU A 112 8.82 1.51 -11.34
CA GLU A 112 7.77 2.53 -11.40
C GLU A 112 6.86 2.36 -12.64
N MET A 113 7.25 1.57 -13.62
CA MET A 113 6.56 1.41 -14.91
C MET A 113 5.09 0.97 -14.80
N PRO A 114 4.68 0.08 -13.86
CA PRO A 114 3.27 -0.29 -13.71
C PRO A 114 2.36 0.89 -13.33
N GLY A 115 2.92 1.94 -12.75
CA GLY A 115 2.22 3.17 -12.38
C GLY A 115 2.26 4.27 -13.44
N LEU A 116 2.73 4.02 -14.66
CA LEU A 116 2.69 5.01 -15.73
C LEU A 116 1.26 5.51 -15.98
N PRO A 117 1.03 6.83 -15.99
CA PRO A 117 -0.33 7.39 -16.11
C PRO A 117 -1.06 6.91 -17.35
N PHE A 118 -2.35 6.58 -17.20
CA PHE A 118 -3.28 6.16 -18.29
C PHE A 118 -2.81 5.00 -19.15
N THR A 119 -1.82 4.23 -18.72
CA THR A 119 -1.25 3.10 -19.46
C THR A 119 -2.16 1.88 -19.38
N PHE A 120 -2.56 1.50 -18.18
CA PHE A 120 -3.48 0.38 -17.95
C PHE A 120 -4.92 0.88 -17.79
N LYS A 121 -5.89 0.08 -18.24
CA LYS A 121 -7.32 0.42 -18.17
C LYS A 121 -8.07 -0.37 -17.10
N THR A 122 -7.58 -1.54 -16.75
CA THR A 122 -8.23 -2.46 -15.81
C THR A 122 -7.20 -3.20 -14.95
N PRO A 123 -7.56 -3.68 -13.75
CA PRO A 123 -6.68 -4.54 -12.95
C PRO A 123 -6.25 -5.80 -13.71
N ALA A 124 -7.15 -6.39 -14.50
CA ALA A 124 -6.84 -7.57 -15.32
C ALA A 124 -5.69 -7.31 -16.31
N SER A 125 -5.67 -6.15 -16.98
CA SER A 125 -4.59 -5.79 -17.90
C SER A 125 -3.26 -5.56 -17.18
N VAL A 126 -3.29 -4.98 -15.96
CA VAL A 126 -2.11 -4.85 -15.12
C VAL A 126 -1.52 -6.21 -14.76
N PHE A 127 -2.37 -7.11 -14.22
CA PHE A 127 -1.89 -8.41 -13.77
C PHE A 127 -1.48 -9.32 -14.92
N SER A 128 -2.10 -9.20 -16.11
CA SER A 128 -1.63 -9.89 -17.31
C SER A 128 -0.17 -9.51 -17.64
N ALA A 129 0.19 -8.24 -17.52
CA ALA A 129 1.56 -7.78 -17.75
C ALA A 129 2.53 -8.20 -16.63
N LEU A 130 2.13 -7.99 -15.36
CA LEU A 130 3.01 -8.22 -14.22
C LEU A 130 3.17 -9.69 -13.83
N ASP A 131 2.21 -10.53 -14.16
CA ASP A 131 2.29 -11.98 -13.99
C ASP A 131 2.98 -12.67 -15.19
N GLY A 132 3.25 -11.91 -16.27
CA GLY A 132 3.88 -12.33 -17.53
C GLY A 132 5.30 -11.80 -17.72
N GLU A 133 5.69 -11.59 -18.98
CA GLU A 133 7.05 -11.26 -19.40
C GLU A 133 7.56 -9.92 -18.82
N LEU A 134 6.71 -8.90 -18.70
CA LEU A 134 7.09 -7.65 -18.04
C LEU A 134 7.46 -7.91 -16.58
N GLY A 135 6.64 -8.68 -15.86
CA GLY A 135 6.95 -9.04 -14.48
C GLY A 135 8.21 -9.88 -14.34
N ASP A 136 8.48 -10.82 -15.27
CA ASP A 136 9.72 -11.60 -15.29
C ASP A 136 10.94 -10.69 -15.46
N PHE A 137 10.84 -9.71 -16.36
CA PHE A 137 11.89 -8.71 -16.56
C PHE A 137 12.14 -7.89 -15.28
N LEU A 138 11.10 -7.36 -14.65
CA LEU A 138 11.21 -6.57 -13.42
C LEU A 138 11.82 -7.38 -12.26
N ARG A 139 11.43 -8.66 -12.12
CA ARG A 139 12.03 -9.57 -11.13
C ARG A 139 13.53 -9.78 -11.37
N GLY A 140 13.95 -9.89 -12.62
CA GLY A 140 15.37 -9.99 -12.99
C GLY A 140 16.17 -8.74 -12.62
N GLU A 141 15.60 -7.54 -12.86
CA GLU A 141 16.22 -6.26 -12.47
C GLU A 141 16.38 -6.14 -10.94
N MET A 142 15.37 -6.56 -10.18
CA MET A 142 15.41 -6.58 -8.72
C MET A 142 16.42 -7.59 -8.19
N LEU A 143 16.48 -8.80 -8.78
CA LEU A 143 17.43 -9.83 -8.38
C LEU A 143 18.88 -9.37 -8.61
N ALA A 144 19.16 -8.63 -9.68
CA ALA A 144 20.47 -8.03 -9.92
C ALA A 144 20.87 -7.00 -8.83
N LYS A 145 19.93 -6.53 -8.02
CA LYS A 145 20.15 -5.67 -6.83
C LYS A 145 20.16 -6.45 -5.51
N GLY A 146 20.18 -7.77 -5.56
CA GLY A 146 20.17 -8.62 -4.36
C GLY A 146 18.80 -8.72 -3.68
N ILE A 147 17.71 -8.49 -4.42
CA ILE A 147 16.33 -8.57 -3.91
C ILE A 147 15.57 -9.61 -4.71
N VAL A 148 15.13 -10.66 -4.02
CA VAL A 148 14.21 -11.66 -4.57
C VAL A 148 12.79 -11.09 -4.56
N THR A 149 12.12 -11.14 -5.70
CA THR A 149 10.75 -10.62 -5.86
C THR A 149 9.80 -11.78 -6.12
N PHE A 150 8.75 -11.90 -5.31
CA PHE A 150 7.73 -12.94 -5.47
C PHE A 150 6.90 -12.70 -6.74
N ARG A 151 6.39 -13.80 -7.30
CA ARG A 151 5.79 -13.77 -8.63
C ARG A 151 4.57 -12.87 -8.74
N ARG A 152 3.66 -12.92 -7.75
CA ARG A 152 2.38 -12.21 -7.81
C ARG A 152 2.44 -10.88 -7.08
N TRP A 153 2.04 -9.83 -7.78
CA TRP A 153 1.84 -8.52 -7.17
C TRP A 153 0.52 -8.48 -6.40
N PHE A 154 0.51 -7.71 -5.34
CA PHE A 154 -0.67 -7.33 -4.57
C PHE A 154 -1.29 -6.08 -5.19
N ASP A 155 -2.62 -5.97 -5.15
CA ASP A 155 -3.35 -4.82 -5.66
C ASP A 155 -3.41 -3.69 -4.63
N ASN A 156 -3.51 -2.46 -5.10
CA ASN A 156 -3.97 -1.31 -4.33
C ASN A 156 -5.15 -0.65 -5.05
N GLY A 157 -5.10 -0.63 -6.39
CA GLY A 157 -6.14 -0.12 -7.25
C GLY A 157 -5.72 1.10 -8.05
N PHE A 158 -6.67 1.63 -8.81
CA PHE A 158 -6.49 2.86 -9.56
C PHE A 158 -6.66 4.08 -8.67
N HIS A 159 -5.80 5.08 -8.89
CA HIS A 159 -5.78 6.31 -8.15
C HIS A 159 -6.83 7.31 -8.65
N HIS A 160 -7.37 8.03 -7.69
CA HIS A 160 -8.24 9.18 -7.88
C HIS A 160 -7.66 10.39 -7.14
N LEU A 161 -8.16 11.58 -7.45
CA LEU A 161 -7.76 12.80 -6.75
C LEU A 161 -8.75 13.13 -5.64
N THR A 162 -8.25 13.50 -4.46
CA THR A 162 -9.07 14.17 -3.46
C THR A 162 -8.57 15.58 -3.24
N THR A 163 -9.50 16.50 -2.98
CA THR A 163 -9.20 17.90 -2.73
C THR A 163 -10.13 18.46 -1.66
N ARG A 164 -9.69 19.54 -1.00
CA ARG A 164 -10.46 20.19 0.05
C ARG A 164 -11.39 21.27 -0.47
N THR A 165 -10.95 22.12 -1.39
CA THR A 165 -11.62 23.40 -1.72
C THR A 165 -12.46 23.38 -2.99
N LYS A 166 -12.07 22.61 -4.00
CA LYS A 166 -12.77 22.53 -5.29
C LYS A 166 -12.57 21.15 -5.93
N PRO A 167 -13.57 20.64 -6.69
CA PRO A 167 -13.39 19.41 -7.47
C PRO A 167 -12.42 19.63 -8.63
N ILE A 168 -11.78 18.56 -9.10
CA ILE A 168 -11.01 18.52 -10.34
C ILE A 168 -11.94 18.00 -11.45
N ARG A 169 -12.35 18.86 -12.34
CA ARG A 169 -13.22 18.53 -13.49
C ARG A 169 -12.44 18.37 -14.79
N THR A 170 -11.37 19.15 -14.93
CA THR A 170 -10.44 19.13 -16.07
C THR A 170 -9.00 19.28 -15.57
N VAL A 171 -8.04 19.12 -16.46
CA VAL A 171 -6.61 19.29 -16.13
C VAL A 171 -6.29 20.71 -15.64
N ASP A 172 -6.99 21.73 -16.14
CA ASP A 172 -6.77 23.13 -15.76
C ASP A 172 -7.05 23.37 -14.27
N ASP A 173 -7.90 22.57 -13.65
CA ASP A 173 -8.17 22.67 -12.22
C ASP A 173 -6.98 22.32 -11.34
N LEU A 174 -5.99 21.60 -11.89
CA LEU A 174 -4.75 21.24 -11.18
C LEU A 174 -3.71 22.36 -11.19
N VAL A 175 -3.79 23.31 -12.13
CA VAL A 175 -2.77 24.34 -12.29
C VAL A 175 -2.56 25.13 -11.00
N GLY A 176 -1.34 25.11 -10.51
CA GLY A 176 -0.91 25.81 -9.30
C GLY A 176 -1.32 25.15 -7.98
N MET A 177 -2.13 24.08 -7.97
CA MET A 177 -2.50 23.35 -6.77
C MET A 177 -1.31 22.58 -6.18
N THR A 178 -1.22 22.59 -4.86
CA THR A 178 -0.28 21.73 -4.14
C THR A 178 -0.90 20.33 -3.96
N ILE A 179 -0.27 19.32 -4.56
CA ILE A 179 -0.73 17.93 -4.51
C ILE A 179 0.30 17.08 -3.76
N ARG A 180 -0.16 16.41 -2.70
CA ARG A 180 0.68 15.39 -2.07
C ARG A 180 0.89 14.22 -3.03
N THR A 181 2.14 13.84 -3.21
CA THR A 181 2.54 12.63 -3.93
C THR A 181 3.30 11.69 -2.99
N PRO A 182 3.30 10.37 -3.24
CA PRO A 182 4.29 9.48 -2.64
C PRO A 182 5.71 9.89 -3.07
N VAL A 183 6.72 9.29 -2.45
CA VAL A 183 8.14 9.65 -2.69
C VAL A 183 8.70 9.13 -4.03
N GLN A 184 7.85 8.97 -5.04
CA GLN A 184 8.23 8.53 -6.39
C GLN A 184 8.63 9.70 -7.29
N THR A 185 9.61 9.47 -8.17
CA THR A 185 10.03 10.48 -9.12
C THR A 185 9.01 10.66 -10.25
N MET A 186 8.48 9.56 -10.75
CA MET A 186 7.51 9.55 -11.85
C MET A 186 6.22 10.30 -11.50
N THR A 187 5.69 10.14 -10.28
CA THR A 187 4.47 10.83 -9.84
C THR A 187 4.67 12.34 -9.69
N VAL A 188 5.86 12.77 -9.28
CA VAL A 188 6.23 14.20 -9.24
C VAL A 188 6.25 14.76 -10.64
N ASP A 189 7.01 14.16 -11.56
CA ASP A 189 7.09 14.58 -12.96
C ASP A 189 5.70 14.63 -13.64
N PHE A 190 4.82 13.66 -13.33
CA PHE A 190 3.45 13.67 -13.84
C PHE A 190 2.67 14.93 -13.40
N PHE A 191 2.63 15.23 -12.11
CA PHE A 191 1.88 16.40 -11.64
C PHE A 191 2.53 17.73 -12.06
N GLU A 192 3.85 17.81 -12.13
CA GLU A 192 4.55 18.96 -12.71
C GLU A 192 4.19 19.16 -14.19
N THR A 193 4.13 18.07 -14.96
CA THR A 193 3.71 18.10 -16.37
C THR A 193 2.28 18.62 -16.53
N LEU A 194 1.42 18.44 -15.54
CA LEU A 194 0.04 18.94 -15.50
C LEU A 194 -0.08 20.35 -14.87
N GLY A 195 1.01 21.01 -14.55
CA GLY A 195 1.02 22.36 -13.97
C GLY A 195 0.69 22.44 -12.48
N ALA A 196 0.59 21.32 -11.78
CA ALA A 196 0.46 21.29 -10.34
C ALA A 196 1.81 21.46 -9.63
N LYS A 197 1.78 21.62 -8.30
CA LYS A 197 2.95 21.73 -7.43
C LYS A 197 3.00 20.49 -6.52
N PRO A 198 3.64 19.38 -6.95
CA PRO A 198 3.71 18.17 -6.16
C PRO A 198 4.63 18.35 -4.95
N LEU A 199 4.19 17.86 -3.79
CA LEU A 199 4.96 17.79 -2.56
C LEU A 199 5.04 16.34 -2.09
N ARG A 200 6.26 15.86 -1.81
CA ARG A 200 6.53 14.47 -1.42
C ARG A 200 6.34 14.27 0.07
N PHE A 201 5.39 13.42 0.45
CA PHE A 201 5.20 12.99 1.83
C PHE A 201 4.93 11.49 1.87
N THR A 202 5.44 10.82 2.90
CA THR A 202 5.19 9.41 3.17
C THR A 202 3.72 9.15 3.50
N LEU A 203 3.28 7.89 3.46
CA LEU A 203 1.91 7.52 3.81
C LEU A 203 1.57 7.93 5.26
N ASN A 204 2.51 7.76 6.19
CA ASN A 204 2.31 8.09 7.61
C ASN A 204 2.14 9.61 7.85
N GLN A 205 2.60 10.46 6.94
CA GLN A 205 2.45 11.92 7.03
C GLN A 205 1.18 12.43 6.35
N LEU A 206 0.54 11.60 5.50
CA LEU A 206 -0.53 12.04 4.59
C LEU A 206 -1.69 12.72 5.31
N TYR A 207 -2.26 12.09 6.33
CA TYR A 207 -3.40 12.66 7.05
C TYR A 207 -3.07 14.03 7.68
N GLU A 208 -1.92 14.15 8.32
CA GLU A 208 -1.52 15.39 8.99
C GLU A 208 -1.21 16.54 8.01
N VAL A 209 -0.56 16.25 6.86
CA VAL A 209 -0.30 17.31 5.87
C VAL A 209 -1.58 17.82 5.19
N LEU A 210 -2.59 16.96 5.03
CA LEU A 210 -3.91 17.36 4.55
C LEU A 210 -4.68 18.17 5.61
N LYS A 211 -4.70 17.69 6.85
CA LYS A 211 -5.34 18.35 8.00
C LYS A 211 -4.77 19.74 8.26
N ASN A 212 -3.46 19.88 8.17
CA ASN A 212 -2.76 21.15 8.38
C ASN A 212 -2.76 22.06 7.14
N HIS A 213 -3.44 21.65 6.07
CA HIS A 213 -3.53 22.39 4.81
C HIS A 213 -2.17 22.69 4.16
N THR A 214 -1.15 21.83 4.42
CA THR A 214 0.16 21.92 3.76
C THR A 214 0.05 21.63 2.27
N VAL A 215 -0.94 20.83 1.89
CA VAL A 215 -1.30 20.51 0.51
C VAL A 215 -2.80 20.70 0.29
N ASP A 216 -3.21 21.01 -0.94
CA ASP A 216 -4.62 21.19 -1.31
C ASP A 216 -5.34 19.86 -1.53
N GLY A 217 -4.60 18.85 -1.98
CA GLY A 217 -5.14 17.55 -2.31
C GLY A 217 -4.07 16.46 -2.35
N GLN A 218 -4.52 15.26 -2.72
CA GLN A 218 -3.69 14.08 -2.81
C GLN A 218 -4.23 13.09 -3.84
N THR A 219 -3.49 12.00 -4.08
CA THR A 219 -3.85 10.91 -4.97
C THR A 219 -3.70 9.57 -4.28
N ASP A 220 -4.80 8.80 -4.21
CA ASP A 220 -4.82 7.42 -3.71
C ASP A 220 -6.03 6.64 -4.28
N PRO A 221 -6.04 5.30 -4.20
CA PRO A 221 -7.22 4.49 -4.48
C PRO A 221 -8.32 4.68 -3.44
N LEU A 222 -9.58 4.44 -3.84
CA LEU A 222 -10.77 4.67 -2.99
C LEU A 222 -10.70 3.95 -1.65
N GLY A 223 -10.25 2.69 -1.64
CA GLY A 223 -10.10 1.92 -0.42
C GLY A 223 -9.12 2.54 0.56
N LEU A 224 -7.99 3.06 0.07
CA LEU A 224 -6.99 3.69 0.93
C LEU A 224 -7.48 5.06 1.45
N ILE A 225 -8.22 5.83 0.64
CA ILE A 225 -8.90 7.06 1.07
C ILE A 225 -9.84 6.77 2.25
N LEU A 226 -10.58 5.65 2.19
CA LEU A 226 -11.49 5.23 3.25
C LEU A 226 -10.73 4.76 4.51
N LEU A 227 -9.73 3.88 4.37
CA LEU A 227 -8.94 3.35 5.48
C LEU A 227 -8.21 4.44 6.26
N LEU A 228 -7.62 5.40 5.56
CA LEU A 228 -6.92 6.52 6.17
C LEU A 228 -7.86 7.66 6.62
N LYS A 229 -9.18 7.47 6.51
CA LYS A 229 -10.22 8.44 6.90
C LYS A 229 -10.03 9.82 6.26
N LEU A 230 -9.53 9.87 5.03
CA LEU A 230 -9.24 11.15 4.38
C LEU A 230 -10.52 11.98 4.14
N TYR A 231 -11.70 11.37 4.24
CA TYR A 231 -13.00 12.06 4.24
C TYR A 231 -13.19 13.05 5.40
N GLU A 232 -12.35 12.97 6.45
CA GLU A 232 -12.37 13.94 7.56
C GLU A 232 -11.63 15.25 7.22
N VAL A 233 -10.74 15.21 6.23
CA VAL A 233 -9.81 16.31 5.88
C VAL A 233 -9.86 16.70 4.40
N GLN A 234 -10.65 16.00 3.58
CA GLN A 234 -10.88 16.26 2.16
C GLN A 234 -12.38 16.26 1.86
N THR A 235 -12.82 17.12 0.95
CA THR A 235 -14.24 17.30 0.62
C THR A 235 -14.62 16.59 -0.68
N TYR A 236 -13.76 16.62 -1.69
CA TYR A 236 -14.07 16.16 -3.03
C TYR A 236 -13.28 14.91 -3.38
N ILE A 237 -13.92 14.02 -4.15
CA ILE A 237 -13.27 12.92 -4.88
C ILE A 237 -13.53 13.15 -6.36
N SER A 238 -12.48 13.33 -7.13
CA SER A 238 -12.54 13.44 -8.58
C SER A 238 -12.05 12.14 -9.21
N LEU A 239 -12.96 11.44 -9.92
CA LEU A 239 -12.71 10.11 -10.48
C LEU A 239 -11.86 10.22 -11.75
N THR A 240 -10.57 10.05 -11.60
CA THR A 240 -9.59 10.23 -12.67
C THR A 240 -9.01 8.93 -13.23
N ASN A 241 -8.93 7.86 -12.44
CA ASN A 241 -8.29 6.59 -12.82
C ASN A 241 -6.94 6.80 -13.53
N HIS A 242 -6.15 7.77 -13.07
CA HIS A 242 -5.01 8.27 -13.83
C HIS A 242 -3.79 7.35 -13.79
N TRP A 243 -3.64 6.47 -12.80
CA TRP A 243 -2.68 5.36 -12.78
C TRP A 243 -3.12 4.24 -11.84
N TRP A 244 -2.54 3.07 -12.01
CA TRP A 244 -2.65 1.95 -11.09
C TRP A 244 -1.45 1.93 -10.13
N SER A 245 -1.67 1.51 -8.91
CA SER A 245 -0.60 1.16 -7.98
C SER A 245 -0.84 -0.21 -7.36
N GLY A 246 0.24 -0.84 -6.97
CA GLY A 246 0.23 -2.12 -6.26
C GLY A 246 1.50 -2.30 -5.44
N PHE A 247 1.61 -3.47 -4.84
CA PHE A 247 2.74 -3.83 -4.01
C PHE A 247 3.36 -5.12 -4.49
N THR A 248 4.66 -5.26 -4.30
CA THR A 248 5.35 -6.52 -4.51
C THR A 248 5.96 -7.01 -3.20
N LEU A 249 5.75 -8.28 -2.91
CA LEU A 249 6.44 -8.95 -1.82
C LEU A 249 7.86 -9.26 -2.26
N VAL A 250 8.82 -8.88 -1.44
CA VAL A 250 10.23 -9.07 -1.70
C VAL A 250 10.94 -9.65 -0.48
N ALA A 251 12.08 -10.32 -0.73
CA ALA A 251 12.99 -10.79 0.30
C ALA A 251 14.42 -10.36 -0.01
N ASN A 252 15.24 -10.12 1.02
CA ASN A 252 16.68 -10.01 0.85
C ASN A 252 17.22 -11.32 0.29
N ALA A 253 18.06 -11.28 -0.76
CA ALA A 253 18.53 -12.48 -1.44
C ALA A 253 19.38 -13.38 -0.52
N ALA A 254 20.18 -12.81 0.39
CA ALA A 254 20.95 -13.62 1.33
C ALA A 254 20.05 -14.34 2.33
N ALA A 255 19.04 -13.64 2.89
CA ALA A 255 18.04 -14.26 3.76
C ALA A 255 17.26 -15.36 3.01
N TRP A 256 16.80 -15.07 1.79
CA TRP A 256 16.08 -16.04 0.97
C TRP A 256 16.89 -17.30 0.68
N ASN A 257 18.13 -17.14 0.26
CA ASN A 257 19.03 -18.26 -0.07
C ASN A 257 19.49 -19.07 1.16
N ALA A 258 19.36 -18.53 2.36
CA ALA A 258 19.60 -19.26 3.61
C ALA A 258 18.50 -20.28 3.93
N LEU A 259 17.29 -20.12 3.34
CA LEU A 259 16.19 -21.07 3.53
C LEU A 259 16.45 -22.35 2.75
N PRO A 260 16.22 -23.55 3.34
CA PRO A 260 16.17 -24.80 2.61
C PRO A 260 15.11 -24.77 1.50
N PRO A 261 15.31 -25.51 0.38
CA PRO A 261 14.38 -25.48 -0.76
C PRO A 261 12.93 -25.82 -0.43
N ASP A 262 12.69 -26.70 0.53
CA ASP A 262 11.35 -27.05 0.99
C ASP A 262 10.65 -25.87 1.69
N LEU A 263 11.37 -25.07 2.49
CA LEU A 263 10.82 -23.87 3.11
C LEU A 263 10.60 -22.76 2.10
N GLN A 264 11.50 -22.59 1.10
CA GLN A 264 11.30 -21.66 -0.01
C GLN A 264 9.99 -21.98 -0.75
N ALA A 265 9.79 -23.25 -1.12
CA ALA A 265 8.58 -23.70 -1.81
C ALA A 265 7.29 -23.46 -1.00
N ILE A 266 7.32 -23.69 0.32
CA ILE A 266 6.19 -23.38 1.21
C ILE A 266 5.88 -21.88 1.22
N VAL A 267 6.90 -21.03 1.38
CA VAL A 267 6.72 -19.57 1.40
C VAL A 267 6.21 -19.07 0.06
N GLU A 268 6.76 -19.51 -1.08
CA GLU A 268 6.30 -19.14 -2.43
C GLU A 268 4.83 -19.50 -2.66
N LYS A 269 4.43 -20.74 -2.32
CA LYS A 269 3.05 -21.21 -2.42
C LYS A 269 2.06 -20.32 -1.66
N HIS A 270 2.39 -20.01 -0.41
CA HIS A 270 1.50 -19.19 0.42
C HIS A 270 1.54 -17.71 0.06
N ALA A 271 2.66 -17.19 -0.42
CA ALA A 271 2.76 -15.84 -0.96
C ALA A 271 1.89 -15.66 -2.22
N GLU A 272 1.91 -16.65 -3.14
CA GLU A 272 1.03 -16.63 -4.31
C GLU A 272 -0.45 -16.68 -3.91
N THR A 273 -0.81 -17.57 -3.01
CA THR A 273 -2.18 -17.69 -2.50
C THR A 273 -2.66 -16.40 -1.84
N ALA A 274 -1.82 -15.79 -1.01
CA ALA A 274 -2.13 -14.53 -0.33
C ALA A 274 -2.34 -13.37 -1.33
N ALA A 275 -1.47 -13.24 -2.33
CA ALA A 275 -1.59 -12.20 -3.35
C ALA A 275 -2.88 -12.34 -4.17
N LEU A 276 -3.22 -13.55 -4.61
CA LEU A 276 -4.45 -13.82 -5.36
C LEU A 276 -5.72 -13.59 -4.53
N ALA A 277 -5.69 -13.91 -3.23
CA ALA A 277 -6.80 -13.62 -2.33
C ALA A 277 -6.93 -12.10 -2.10
N GLN A 278 -5.82 -11.42 -1.86
CA GLN A 278 -5.78 -9.99 -1.63
C GLN A 278 -6.30 -9.19 -2.85
N ARG A 279 -5.99 -9.59 -4.09
CA ARG A 279 -6.53 -8.95 -5.30
C ARG A 279 -8.07 -8.97 -5.31
N ARG A 280 -8.70 -10.09 -4.92
CA ARG A 280 -10.17 -10.20 -4.82
C ARG A 280 -10.74 -9.31 -3.71
N ASP A 281 -10.03 -9.26 -2.58
CA ASP A 281 -10.47 -8.43 -1.46
C ASP A 281 -10.41 -6.94 -1.80
N ILE A 282 -9.35 -6.49 -2.49
CA ILE A 282 -9.20 -5.09 -2.92
C ILE A 282 -10.22 -4.72 -3.98
N ASP A 283 -10.50 -5.60 -4.93
CA ASP A 283 -11.53 -5.35 -5.96
C ASP A 283 -12.89 -5.09 -5.30
N LEU A 284 -13.31 -5.96 -4.38
CA LEU A 284 -14.55 -5.79 -3.61
C LEU A 284 -14.49 -4.54 -2.72
N PHE A 285 -13.36 -4.29 -2.06
CA PHE A 285 -13.20 -3.16 -1.16
C PHE A 285 -13.28 -1.83 -1.91
N ASN A 286 -12.58 -1.68 -3.03
CA ASN A 286 -12.63 -0.48 -3.86
C ASN A 286 -14.03 -0.27 -4.47
N ALA A 287 -14.72 -1.35 -4.89
CA ALA A 287 -16.08 -1.28 -5.42
C ALA A 287 -17.08 -0.72 -4.40
N THR A 288 -16.92 -1.03 -3.11
CA THR A 288 -17.82 -0.57 -2.04
C THR A 288 -17.38 0.74 -1.38
N ALA A 289 -16.09 1.09 -1.50
CA ALA A 289 -15.52 2.27 -0.84
C ALA A 289 -16.15 3.58 -1.32
N LEU A 290 -16.47 3.70 -2.61
CA LEU A 290 -17.03 4.94 -3.17
C LEU A 290 -18.37 5.31 -2.52
N GLU A 291 -19.29 4.34 -2.38
CA GLU A 291 -20.58 4.58 -1.73
C GLU A 291 -20.40 4.90 -0.24
N THR A 292 -19.47 4.23 0.43
CA THR A 292 -19.16 4.53 1.82
C THR A 292 -18.60 5.94 1.98
N LEU A 293 -17.72 6.39 1.09
CA LEU A 293 -17.15 7.74 1.10
C LEU A 293 -18.21 8.81 0.83
N ARG A 294 -19.17 8.55 -0.09
CA ARG A 294 -20.36 9.39 -0.28
C ARG A 294 -21.20 9.49 1.00
N ALA A 295 -21.46 8.36 1.65
CA ALA A 295 -22.19 8.34 2.92
C ALA A 295 -21.45 9.06 4.07
N ARG A 296 -20.13 9.18 3.97
CA ARG A 296 -19.28 9.98 4.88
C ARG A 296 -19.22 11.46 4.51
N GLY A 297 -19.96 11.90 3.49
CA GLY A 297 -20.10 13.30 3.11
C GLY A 297 -19.16 13.79 2.01
N MET A 298 -18.36 12.91 1.40
CA MET A 298 -17.51 13.32 0.27
C MET A 298 -18.36 13.57 -0.99
N ILE A 299 -18.02 14.64 -1.70
CA ILE A 299 -18.65 15.01 -2.96
C ILE A 299 -17.86 14.39 -4.10
N VAL A 300 -18.50 13.50 -4.86
CA VAL A 300 -17.88 12.77 -5.97
C VAL A 300 -18.24 13.41 -7.30
N ASN A 301 -17.25 13.60 -8.15
CA ASN A 301 -17.45 14.05 -9.54
C ASN A 301 -16.64 13.20 -10.54
N GLU A 302 -17.18 13.11 -11.74
CA GLU A 302 -16.42 12.64 -12.90
C GLU A 302 -15.44 13.73 -13.35
N THR A 303 -14.30 13.29 -13.90
CA THR A 303 -13.27 14.18 -14.43
C THR A 303 -13.10 13.94 -15.93
N ASP A 304 -13.13 15.00 -16.73
CA ASP A 304 -12.68 14.91 -18.12
C ASP A 304 -11.15 14.76 -18.16
N THR A 305 -10.72 13.54 -18.43
CA THR A 305 -9.28 13.21 -18.49
C THR A 305 -8.66 13.40 -19.86
N SER A 306 -9.40 13.89 -20.86
CA SER A 306 -8.86 14.12 -22.21
C SER A 306 -7.70 15.12 -22.22
N GLY A 307 -7.84 16.22 -21.49
CA GLY A 307 -6.79 17.24 -21.34
C GLY A 307 -5.55 16.74 -20.59
N PHE A 308 -5.67 15.72 -19.76
CA PHE A 308 -4.51 15.13 -19.05
C PHE A 308 -3.56 14.43 -20.02
N LYS A 309 -4.08 13.87 -21.11
CA LYS A 309 -3.29 13.07 -22.06
C LYS A 309 -2.46 13.92 -23.01
N THR A 310 -2.90 15.14 -23.30
CA THR A 310 -2.22 16.02 -24.26
C THR A 310 -0.73 16.27 -23.90
N PRO A 311 -0.36 16.61 -22.65
CA PRO A 311 1.03 16.83 -22.28
C PRO A 311 1.84 15.53 -22.09
N LEU A 312 1.17 14.35 -22.10
CA LEU A 312 1.83 13.08 -21.79
C LEU A 312 2.74 12.54 -22.89
N ALA A 313 2.64 13.00 -24.12
CA ALA A 313 3.56 12.57 -25.18
C ALA A 313 5.03 12.87 -24.81
N ALA A 314 5.33 14.08 -24.36
CA ALA A 314 6.67 14.43 -23.88
C ALA A 314 7.05 13.69 -22.58
N PHE A 315 6.10 13.49 -21.68
CA PHE A 315 6.29 12.70 -20.47
C PHE A 315 6.67 11.25 -20.80
N TYR A 316 5.92 10.57 -21.66
CA TYR A 316 6.22 9.19 -22.07
C TYR A 316 7.57 9.09 -22.81
N ALA A 317 7.93 10.06 -23.64
CA ALA A 317 9.22 10.07 -24.33
C ALA A 317 10.38 10.08 -23.31
N ARG A 318 10.33 10.93 -22.27
CA ARG A 318 11.31 10.96 -21.18
C ARG A 318 11.39 9.63 -20.43
N TRP A 319 10.25 9.05 -20.08
CA TRP A 319 10.21 7.81 -19.30
C TRP A 319 10.56 6.58 -20.12
N ARG A 320 10.29 6.58 -21.44
CA ARG A 320 10.81 5.58 -22.37
C ARG A 320 12.33 5.57 -22.42
N GLU A 321 12.96 6.74 -22.46
CA GLU A 321 14.41 6.85 -22.42
C GLU A 321 14.97 6.33 -21.08
N ASN A 322 14.34 6.71 -19.98
CA ASN A 322 14.75 6.28 -18.64
C ASN A 322 14.64 4.76 -18.41
N TYR A 323 13.56 4.15 -18.90
CA TYR A 323 13.33 2.69 -18.74
C TYR A 323 14.06 1.83 -19.78
N GLY A 324 14.44 2.41 -20.90
CA GLY A 324 15.08 1.74 -22.02
C GLY A 324 14.11 0.97 -22.94
N ALA A 325 14.56 0.74 -24.16
CA ALA A 325 13.71 0.19 -25.23
C ALA A 325 13.16 -1.21 -24.93
N LYS A 326 13.91 -2.05 -24.21
CA LYS A 326 13.47 -3.42 -23.89
C LYS A 326 12.28 -3.40 -22.94
N ALA A 327 12.39 -2.71 -21.81
CA ALA A 327 11.31 -2.60 -20.82
C ALA A 327 10.08 -1.93 -21.41
N TRP A 328 10.28 -0.86 -22.19
CA TRP A 328 9.19 -0.16 -22.88
C TRP A 328 8.47 -1.04 -23.88
N GLY A 329 9.20 -1.83 -24.68
CA GLY A 329 8.60 -2.78 -25.63
C GLY A 329 7.78 -3.86 -24.93
N LEU A 330 8.25 -4.40 -23.81
CA LEU A 330 7.49 -5.35 -23.00
C LEU A 330 6.18 -4.75 -22.48
N LEU A 331 6.21 -3.48 -22.04
CA LEU A 331 4.99 -2.76 -21.64
C LEU A 331 4.02 -2.61 -22.81
N GLU A 332 4.50 -2.09 -23.95
CA GLU A 332 3.66 -1.87 -25.15
C GLU A 332 3.03 -3.14 -25.71
N ASN A 333 3.65 -4.31 -25.53
CA ASN A 333 3.05 -5.61 -25.90
C ASN A 333 1.72 -5.88 -25.15
N HIS A 334 1.54 -5.31 -23.95
CA HIS A 334 0.34 -5.49 -23.14
C HIS A 334 -0.69 -4.37 -23.30
N VAL A 335 -0.24 -3.14 -23.56
CA VAL A 335 -1.11 -1.95 -23.50
C VAL A 335 -1.29 -1.25 -24.85
N GLY A 336 -0.58 -1.71 -25.87
CA GLY A 336 -0.50 -1.03 -27.17
C GLY A 336 0.51 0.11 -27.17
N LYS A 337 0.63 0.78 -28.32
CA LYS A 337 1.55 1.91 -28.46
C LYS A 337 1.13 3.09 -27.59
N LEU A 338 2.10 3.65 -26.88
CA LEU A 338 1.95 4.82 -26.01
C LEU A 338 2.43 6.11 -26.67
N LEU A 339 3.27 5.98 -27.71
CA LEU A 339 3.84 7.07 -28.51
C LEU A 339 3.55 6.86 -29.98
#